data_aee2e591192018b60830536ba25367ae
#
_entry.id   aee2e591192018b60830536ba25367ae
#
_cell.length_a   1.000
_cell.length_b   1.000
_cell.length_c   1.000
_cell.angle_alpha   90.00
_cell.angle_beta   90.00
_cell.angle_gamma   90.00
#
_symmetry.space_group_name_H-M   'P 1'
#
loop_
_entity.id
_entity.type
_entity.pdbx_description
1 polymer ?
#
loop_
_entity_poly.entity_id
_entity_poly.type
_entity_poly.pdbx_seq_one_letter_code
_entity_poly.pdbx_strand_id
1 'polypeptide(L)'
;MGKEMRKQVRFNYFVPYLVNSEDENENFRWNMKEFVEFFLNHKHKDMNTAVPLGDEIADMEWNTAKYDDKNDIYYFQLSKNRSKNIPSKKKLNHDKVPLELDEDEYISEFLLLVYDAKYNILIVQSNYYSLSTSQVQIALSILRQRVKDCNNESEHDNP
;
A
#
# COMPACT_ATOMS: atom_id res chain seq x y z
N MET A 1 17.35 30.38 20.50
CA MET A 1 16.91 30.07 19.12
C MET A 1 16.90 28.57 18.89
N GLY A 2 15.75 28.01 18.66
CA GLY A 2 15.61 26.58 18.37
C GLY A 2 16.20 26.22 17.01
N LYS A 3 16.96 25.11 16.96
CA LYS A 3 17.34 24.53 15.66
C LYS A 3 16.10 23.95 15.01
N GLU A 4 15.78 24.40 13.79
CA GLU A 4 14.79 23.72 12.96
C GLU A 4 15.25 22.28 12.71
N MET A 5 14.46 21.30 13.17
CA MET A 5 14.69 19.90 12.82
C MET A 5 14.07 19.64 11.45
N ARG A 6 14.93 19.44 10.45
CA ARG A 6 14.48 19.05 9.10
C ARG A 6 14.51 17.53 8.99
N LYS A 7 13.37 16.94 8.76
CA LYS A 7 13.28 15.52 8.41
C LYS A 7 13.30 15.38 6.89
N GLN A 8 14.24 14.58 6.38
CA GLN A 8 14.27 14.23 4.96
C GLN A 8 13.40 13.00 4.73
N VAL A 9 12.52 13.09 3.74
CA VAL A 9 11.71 11.96 3.26
C VAL A 9 12.15 11.64 1.84
N ARG A 10 12.49 10.40 1.60
CA ARG A 10 12.93 9.93 0.29
C ARG A 10 11.77 9.29 -0.47
N PHE A 11 11.65 9.60 -1.75
CA PHE A 11 10.73 8.98 -2.67
C PHE A 11 11.47 8.37 -3.84
N ASN A 12 11.00 7.22 -4.31
CA ASN A 12 11.47 6.58 -5.53
C ASN A 12 10.38 6.67 -6.60
N TYR A 13 10.80 6.84 -7.84
CA TYR A 13 9.91 7.00 -8.98
C TYR A 13 9.95 5.74 -9.85
N PHE A 14 8.78 5.23 -10.23
CA PHE A 14 8.65 4.01 -11.03
C PHE A 14 7.69 4.24 -12.18
N VAL A 15 7.94 3.58 -13.29
CA VAL A 15 6.96 3.41 -14.36
C VAL A 15 6.32 2.05 -14.18
N PRO A 16 5.01 1.96 -13.91
CA PRO A 16 4.36 0.67 -13.70
C PRO A 16 4.21 -0.09 -15.02
N TYR A 17 4.55 -1.38 -14.99
CA TYR A 17 4.38 -2.30 -16.10
C TYR A 17 3.65 -3.55 -15.66
N LEU A 18 2.88 -4.13 -16.61
CA LEU A 18 2.37 -5.48 -16.49
C LEU A 18 3.30 -6.42 -17.23
N VAL A 19 3.76 -7.45 -16.55
CA VAL A 19 4.61 -8.49 -17.14
C VAL A 19 3.71 -9.61 -17.64
N ASN A 20 3.89 -10.02 -18.92
CA ASN A 20 3.22 -11.19 -19.45
C ASN A 20 3.87 -12.46 -18.87
N SER A 21 3.08 -13.32 -18.22
CA SER A 21 3.57 -14.56 -17.63
C SER A 21 4.03 -15.60 -18.67
N GLU A 22 3.56 -15.48 -19.91
CA GLU A 22 3.92 -16.41 -21.02
C GLU A 22 5.12 -15.91 -21.83
N ASP A 23 5.35 -14.58 -21.89
CA ASP A 23 6.49 -13.97 -22.56
C ASP A 23 7.02 -12.81 -21.74
N GLU A 24 8.15 -13.02 -21.07
CA GLU A 24 8.82 -12.01 -20.22
C GLU A 24 9.31 -10.79 -21.01
N ASN A 25 9.38 -10.88 -22.33
CA ASN A 25 9.75 -9.75 -23.20
C ASN A 25 8.57 -8.86 -23.59
N GLU A 26 7.33 -9.32 -23.37
CA GLU A 26 6.11 -8.53 -23.57
C GLU A 26 5.71 -7.83 -22.27
N ASN A 27 6.16 -6.59 -22.11
CA ASN A 27 5.76 -5.73 -21.00
C ASN A 27 4.85 -4.62 -21.52
N PHE A 28 3.70 -4.47 -20.88
CA PHE A 28 2.75 -3.40 -21.17
C PHE A 28 2.76 -2.37 -20.04
N ARG A 29 2.71 -1.09 -20.38
CA ARG A 29 2.53 -0.06 -19.37
C ARG A 29 1.19 -0.26 -18.68
N TRP A 30 1.22 -0.29 -17.35
CA TRP A 30 0.00 -0.39 -16.55
C TRP A 30 -0.52 1.01 -16.22
N ASN A 31 -1.70 1.33 -16.75
CA ASN A 31 -2.43 2.49 -16.30
C ASN A 31 -3.16 2.14 -15.00
N MET A 32 -2.69 2.69 -13.89
CA MET A 32 -3.21 2.37 -12.56
C MET A 32 -4.51 3.11 -12.21
N LYS A 33 -5.03 3.96 -13.10
CA LYS A 33 -6.17 4.82 -12.81
C LYS A 33 -7.40 4.04 -12.33
N GLU A 34 -7.80 3.00 -13.04
CA GLU A 34 -8.92 2.14 -12.65
C GLU A 34 -8.69 1.47 -11.28
N PHE A 35 -7.47 1.01 -11.03
CA PHE A 35 -7.08 0.41 -9.76
C PHE A 35 -7.22 1.39 -8.60
N VAL A 36 -6.67 2.60 -8.70
CA VAL A 36 -6.73 3.58 -7.61
C VAL A 36 -8.13 4.18 -7.43
N GLU A 37 -8.89 4.35 -8.50
CA GLU A 37 -10.28 4.81 -8.45
C GLU A 37 -11.20 3.80 -7.74
N PHE A 38 -10.91 2.52 -7.85
CA PHE A 38 -11.62 1.46 -7.12
C PHE A 38 -11.66 1.71 -5.61
N PHE A 39 -10.58 2.23 -5.04
CA PHE A 39 -10.49 2.49 -3.61
C PHE A 39 -11.11 3.82 -3.19
N LEU A 40 -11.32 4.77 -4.10
CA LEU A 40 -11.85 6.10 -3.79
C LEU A 40 -13.33 6.07 -3.41
N ASN A 41 -14.13 5.27 -4.08
CA ASN A 41 -15.58 5.28 -3.91
C ASN A 41 -16.08 4.39 -2.76
N HIS A 42 -15.25 3.56 -2.19
CA HIS A 42 -15.55 2.63 -1.09
C HIS A 42 -16.69 1.63 -1.39
N LYS A 43 -17.08 1.46 -2.64
CA LYS A 43 -18.18 0.57 -3.05
C LYS A 43 -17.93 -0.89 -2.68
N HIS A 44 -16.69 -1.34 -2.77
CA HIS A 44 -16.27 -2.71 -2.49
C HIS A 44 -15.40 -2.81 -1.23
N LYS A 45 -15.74 -2.05 -0.21
CA LYS A 45 -14.97 -1.97 1.04
C LYS A 45 -14.87 -3.30 1.81
N ASP A 46 -15.71 -4.27 1.49
CA ASP A 46 -15.68 -5.64 1.99
C ASP A 46 -14.64 -6.54 1.28
N MET A 47 -14.06 -6.07 0.17
CA MET A 47 -12.97 -6.80 -0.49
C MET A 47 -11.78 -6.96 0.45
N ASN A 48 -11.22 -8.17 0.52
CA ASN A 48 -10.01 -8.42 1.28
C ASN A 48 -8.81 -7.69 0.67
N THR A 49 -8.23 -6.76 1.42
CA THR A 49 -7.04 -5.99 1.03
C THR A 49 -5.75 -6.48 1.66
N ALA A 50 -5.83 -7.45 2.57
CA ALA A 50 -4.67 -8.03 3.24
C ALA A 50 -3.93 -8.99 2.30
N VAL A 51 -2.63 -8.78 2.15
CA VAL A 51 -1.75 -9.59 1.31
C VAL A 51 -0.65 -10.21 2.17
N PRO A 52 -0.64 -11.54 2.34
CA PRO A 52 0.42 -12.21 3.09
C PRO A 52 1.79 -12.07 2.40
N LEU A 53 2.80 -11.71 3.19
CA LEU A 53 4.19 -11.54 2.77
C LEU A 53 5.14 -12.31 3.73
N GLY A 54 4.97 -13.62 3.81
CA GLY A 54 5.68 -14.43 4.82
C GLY A 54 5.12 -14.17 6.22
N ASP A 55 5.97 -13.75 7.15
CA ASP A 55 5.56 -13.43 8.54
C ASP A 55 4.85 -12.09 8.69
N GLU A 56 4.78 -11.31 7.62
CA GLU A 56 4.19 -9.98 7.60
C GLU A 56 2.99 -9.95 6.66
N ILE A 57 2.15 -8.93 6.83
CA ILE A 57 0.95 -8.74 6.00
C ILE A 57 0.94 -7.30 5.49
N ALA A 58 0.86 -7.13 4.17
CA ALA A 58 0.55 -5.82 3.59
C ALA A 58 -0.96 -5.60 3.58
N ASP A 59 -1.38 -4.36 3.77
CA ASP A 59 -2.80 -4.00 3.71
C ASP A 59 -2.98 -2.65 3.02
N MET A 60 -4.04 -2.54 2.22
CA MET A 60 -4.44 -1.27 1.62
C MET A 60 -5.33 -0.50 2.60
N GLU A 61 -4.94 0.73 2.88
CA GLU A 61 -5.67 1.60 3.79
C GLU A 61 -6.75 2.39 3.04
N TRP A 62 -7.98 1.91 3.05
CA TRP A 62 -9.11 2.51 2.34
C TRP A 62 -9.30 4.01 2.61
N ASN A 63 -9.16 4.42 3.86
CA ASN A 63 -9.41 5.80 4.28
C ASN A 63 -8.34 6.79 3.81
N THR A 64 -7.23 6.30 3.27
CA THR A 64 -6.11 7.13 2.79
C THR A 64 -6.18 7.44 1.31
N ALA A 65 -7.03 6.75 0.56
CA ALA A 65 -7.21 6.97 -0.86
C ALA A 65 -7.83 8.34 -1.13
N LYS A 66 -7.12 9.18 -1.88
CA LYS A 66 -7.54 10.55 -2.22
C LYS A 66 -7.14 10.89 -3.65
N TYR A 67 -7.89 11.80 -4.25
CA TYR A 67 -7.64 12.30 -5.59
C TYR A 67 -7.53 13.83 -5.60
N ASP A 68 -6.45 14.33 -6.18
CA ASP A 68 -6.26 15.74 -6.48
C ASP A 68 -6.60 15.99 -7.95
N ASP A 69 -7.77 16.58 -8.21
CA ASP A 69 -8.29 16.79 -9.56
C ASP A 69 -7.54 17.88 -10.35
N LYS A 70 -6.91 18.83 -9.66
CA LYS A 70 -6.10 19.88 -10.32
C LYS A 70 -4.86 19.33 -11.00
N ASN A 71 -4.21 18.36 -10.35
CA ASN A 71 -2.94 17.81 -10.79
C ASN A 71 -3.06 16.41 -11.37
N ASP A 72 -4.25 15.79 -11.34
CA ASP A 72 -4.50 14.42 -11.77
C ASP A 72 -3.60 13.42 -11.02
N ILE A 73 -3.55 13.56 -9.69
CA ILE A 73 -2.70 12.79 -8.79
C ILE A 73 -3.55 12.05 -7.78
N TYR A 74 -3.24 10.77 -7.58
CA TYR A 74 -3.85 9.90 -6.58
C TYR A 74 -2.89 9.64 -5.43
N TYR A 75 -3.41 9.66 -4.20
CA TYR A 75 -2.68 9.34 -2.98
C TYR A 75 -3.32 8.15 -2.31
N PHE A 76 -2.50 7.21 -1.86
CA PHE A 76 -2.97 6.09 -1.04
C PHE A 76 -1.83 5.54 -0.20
N GLN A 77 -2.17 4.77 0.83
CA GLN A 77 -1.19 4.16 1.70
C GLN A 77 -1.36 2.65 1.72
N LEU A 78 -0.24 1.97 1.73
CA LEU A 78 -0.13 0.57 2.15
C LEU A 78 0.46 0.54 3.55
N SER A 79 0.04 -0.43 4.34
CA SER A 79 0.66 -0.73 5.63
C SER A 79 1.38 -2.07 5.58
N LYS A 80 2.42 -2.17 6.39
CA LYS A 80 3.10 -3.42 6.71
C LYS A 80 2.78 -3.77 8.15
N ASN A 81 2.20 -4.94 8.34
CA ASN A 81 1.65 -5.37 9.62
C ASN A 81 2.38 -6.61 10.11
N ARG A 82 2.82 -6.58 11.35
CA ARG A 82 3.55 -7.68 11.97
C ARG A 82 3.01 -7.99 13.37
N SER A 83 3.01 -9.25 13.71
CA SER A 83 2.68 -9.75 15.05
C SER A 83 3.88 -10.35 15.78
N LYS A 84 5.03 -10.41 15.12
CA LYS A 84 6.32 -10.88 15.67
C LYS A 84 7.29 -9.72 15.85
N ASN A 85 8.30 -9.91 16.69
CA ASN A 85 9.33 -8.90 17.00
C ASN A 85 8.70 -7.60 17.51
N ILE A 86 7.77 -7.75 18.44
CA ILE A 86 7.00 -6.66 19.03
C ILE A 86 7.89 -5.84 19.95
N PRO A 87 7.86 -4.50 19.85
CA PRO A 87 8.61 -3.65 20.76
C PRO A 87 8.11 -3.75 22.19
N SER A 88 8.99 -3.51 23.15
CA SER A 88 8.62 -3.39 24.54
C SER A 88 8.23 -1.96 24.87
N LYS A 89 7.37 -1.79 25.86
CA LYS A 89 7.10 -0.49 26.49
C LYS A 89 7.86 -0.38 27.79
N LYS A 90 8.27 0.82 28.16
CA LYS A 90 9.04 1.06 29.38
C LYS A 90 8.63 2.36 30.03
N LYS A 91 8.41 2.31 31.34
CA LYS A 91 8.38 3.49 32.20
C LYS A 91 9.82 3.74 32.68
N LEU A 92 10.30 4.99 32.61
CA LEU A 92 11.66 5.32 33.02
C LEU A 92 11.93 4.86 34.46
N ASN A 93 13.12 4.32 34.70
CA ASN A 93 13.56 3.74 35.96
C ASN A 93 12.81 2.47 36.42
N HIS A 94 12.05 1.86 35.53
CA HIS A 94 11.36 0.58 35.73
C HIS A 94 11.83 -0.42 34.68
N ASP A 95 11.52 -1.69 34.89
CA ASP A 95 11.81 -2.72 33.91
C ASP A 95 10.90 -2.55 32.67
N LYS A 96 11.45 -2.88 31.50
CA LYS A 96 10.67 -2.95 30.27
C LYS A 96 9.69 -4.13 30.35
N VAL A 97 8.52 -3.93 29.81
CA VAL A 97 7.48 -4.98 29.68
C VAL A 97 7.09 -5.17 28.23
N PRO A 98 6.71 -6.39 27.82
CA PRO A 98 6.24 -6.61 26.45
C PRO A 98 5.03 -5.76 26.15
N LEU A 99 4.94 -5.24 24.94
CA LEU A 99 3.72 -4.68 24.41
C LEU A 99 2.79 -5.84 24.02
N GLU A 100 1.70 -5.99 24.73
CA GLU A 100 0.72 -7.05 24.46
C GLU A 100 -0.20 -6.67 23.31
N LEU A 101 -0.39 -7.61 22.38
CA LEU A 101 -1.33 -7.50 21.27
C LEU A 101 -2.39 -8.59 21.41
N ASP A 102 -3.63 -8.25 21.09
CA ASP A 102 -4.69 -9.23 20.91
C ASP A 102 -4.47 -10.05 19.62
N GLU A 103 -5.21 -11.14 19.45
CA GLU A 103 -5.02 -12.07 18.33
C GLU A 103 -5.14 -11.42 16.95
N ASP A 104 -5.95 -10.37 16.83
CA ASP A 104 -6.23 -9.63 15.61
C ASP A 104 -5.51 -8.27 15.52
N GLU A 105 -4.61 -7.99 16.46
CA GLU A 105 -3.84 -6.75 16.50
C GLU A 105 -2.43 -6.93 15.94
N TYR A 106 -1.92 -5.89 15.28
CA TYR A 106 -0.62 -5.86 14.62
C TYR A 106 0.10 -4.55 14.89
N ILE A 107 1.43 -4.61 14.87
CA ILE A 107 2.25 -3.40 14.74
C ILE A 107 2.26 -3.01 13.27
N SER A 108 1.87 -1.78 12.99
CA SER A 108 1.66 -1.29 11.62
C SER A 108 2.58 -0.12 11.29
N GLU A 109 3.23 -0.21 10.13
CA GLU A 109 4.08 0.83 9.56
C GLU A 109 3.57 1.21 8.17
N PHE A 110 3.42 2.50 7.92
CA PHE A 110 2.79 3.02 6.71
C PHE A 110 3.80 3.36 5.61
N LEU A 111 3.34 3.22 4.38
CA LEU A 111 4.05 3.61 3.18
C LEU A 111 3.12 4.43 2.29
N LEU A 112 3.52 5.66 1.98
CA LEU A 112 2.78 6.52 1.07
C LEU A 112 3.13 6.20 -0.38
N LEU A 113 2.09 6.03 -1.20
CA LEU A 113 2.19 5.90 -2.65
C LEU A 113 1.44 7.06 -3.30
N VAL A 114 2.04 7.62 -4.35
CA VAL A 114 1.47 8.70 -5.14
C VAL A 114 1.49 8.28 -6.59
N TYR A 115 0.33 8.28 -7.24
CA TYR A 115 0.22 7.94 -8.65
C TYR A 115 -0.10 9.20 -9.46
N ASP A 116 0.83 9.58 -10.31
CA ASP A 116 0.65 10.66 -11.28
C ASP A 116 0.04 10.10 -12.55
N ALA A 117 -1.26 10.28 -12.73
CA ALA A 117 -2.01 9.72 -13.85
C ALA A 117 -1.66 10.40 -15.17
N LYS A 118 -1.27 11.67 -15.14
CA LYS A 118 -0.89 12.43 -16.35
C LYS A 118 0.37 11.84 -17.01
N TYR A 119 1.35 11.46 -16.21
CA TYR A 119 2.63 10.91 -16.70
C TYR A 119 2.76 9.41 -16.52
N ASN A 120 1.78 8.77 -15.89
CA ASN A 120 1.79 7.34 -15.54
C ASN A 120 3.05 6.96 -14.76
N ILE A 121 3.29 7.67 -13.68
CA ILE A 121 4.42 7.46 -12.77
C ILE A 121 3.89 7.12 -11.38
N LEU A 122 4.42 6.06 -10.79
CA LEU A 122 4.18 5.70 -9.41
C LEU A 122 5.35 6.19 -8.56
N ILE A 123 5.02 6.98 -7.54
CA ILE A 123 5.99 7.52 -6.58
C ILE A 123 5.78 6.78 -5.27
N VAL A 124 6.83 6.17 -4.76
CA VAL A 124 6.77 5.34 -3.55
C VAL A 124 7.71 5.91 -2.50
N GLN A 125 7.16 6.18 -1.33
CA GLN A 125 7.96 6.58 -0.17
C GLN A 125 8.95 5.48 0.20
N SER A 126 10.20 5.86 0.49
CA SER A 126 11.19 4.96 1.04
C SER A 126 11.10 5.04 2.57
N ASN A 127 10.63 3.97 3.19
CA ASN A 127 10.54 3.85 4.64
C ASN A 127 11.14 2.49 5.05
N TYR A 128 12.28 2.53 5.72
CA TYR A 128 13.01 1.34 6.14
C TYR A 128 12.16 0.36 6.97
N TYR A 129 11.25 0.87 7.79
CA TYR A 129 10.40 0.06 8.66
C TYR A 129 9.14 -0.47 7.97
N SER A 130 8.81 0.01 6.78
CA SER A 130 7.66 -0.41 6.02
C SER A 130 8.04 -1.32 4.85
N LEU A 131 7.16 -1.42 3.85
CA LEU A 131 7.32 -2.31 2.72
C LEU A 131 8.52 -1.94 1.85
N SER A 132 9.29 -2.94 1.43
CA SER A 132 10.30 -2.80 0.38
C SER A 132 9.65 -2.67 -0.99
N THR A 133 10.44 -2.26 -1.99
CA THR A 133 9.97 -2.19 -3.39
C THR A 133 9.43 -3.53 -3.89
N SER A 134 10.12 -4.63 -3.58
CA SER A 134 9.66 -5.98 -3.96
C SER A 134 8.33 -6.35 -3.30
N GLN A 135 8.16 -6.01 -2.04
CA GLN A 135 6.92 -6.25 -1.29
C GLN A 135 5.76 -5.40 -1.85
N VAL A 136 6.03 -4.15 -2.22
CA VAL A 136 5.04 -3.28 -2.89
C VAL A 136 4.60 -3.89 -4.22
N GLN A 137 5.54 -4.39 -5.02
CA GLN A 137 5.23 -5.07 -6.29
C GLN A 137 4.30 -6.27 -6.08
N ILE A 138 4.60 -7.12 -5.12
CA ILE A 138 3.79 -8.30 -4.80
C ILE A 138 2.39 -7.88 -4.35
N ALA A 139 2.31 -6.92 -3.43
CA ALA A 139 1.04 -6.43 -2.91
C ALA A 139 0.16 -5.83 -4.02
N LEU A 140 0.72 -4.95 -4.85
CA LEU A 140 -0.02 -4.32 -5.95
C LEU A 140 -0.46 -5.35 -7.01
N SER A 141 0.34 -6.35 -7.30
CA SER A 141 -0.01 -7.41 -8.25
C SER A 141 -1.21 -8.23 -7.79
N ILE A 142 -1.21 -8.61 -6.52
CA ILE A 142 -2.31 -9.39 -5.92
C ILE A 142 -3.57 -8.54 -5.79
N LEU A 143 -3.44 -7.31 -5.31
CA LEU A 143 -4.57 -6.39 -5.19
C LEU A 143 -5.18 -6.04 -6.54
N ARG A 144 -4.36 -5.85 -7.58
CA ARG A 144 -4.83 -5.62 -8.94
C ARG A 144 -5.72 -6.76 -9.41
N GLN A 145 -5.33 -8.00 -9.19
CA GLN A 145 -6.13 -9.16 -9.57
C GLN A 145 -7.46 -9.20 -8.82
N ARG A 146 -7.43 -8.93 -7.52
CA ARG A 146 -8.65 -8.87 -6.70
C ARG A 146 -9.60 -7.77 -7.16
N VAL A 147 -9.09 -6.60 -7.52
CA VAL A 147 -9.88 -5.48 -8.07
C VAL A 147 -10.54 -5.88 -9.39
N LYS A 148 -9.81 -6.54 -10.28
CA LYS A 148 -10.37 -7.06 -11.55
C LYS A 148 -11.47 -8.07 -11.31
N ASP A 149 -11.28 -8.99 -10.38
CA ASP A 149 -12.28 -10.01 -10.06
C ASP A 149 -13.56 -9.37 -9.50
N CYS A 150 -13.44 -8.39 -8.61
CA CYS A 150 -14.58 -7.64 -8.09
C CYS A 150 -15.35 -6.89 -9.20
N ASN A 151 -14.65 -6.24 -10.11
CA ASN A 151 -15.26 -5.52 -11.23
C ASN A 151 -16.00 -6.47 -12.17
N ASN A 152 -15.44 -7.64 -12.46
CA ASN A 152 -16.07 -8.64 -13.32
C ASN A 152 -17.33 -9.25 -12.66
N GLU A 153 -17.30 -9.53 -11.36
CA GLU A 153 -18.47 -10.00 -10.62
C GLU A 153 -19.61 -8.97 -10.64
N SER A 154 -19.29 -7.68 -10.49
CA SER A 154 -20.28 -6.60 -10.54
C SER A 154 -20.94 -6.44 -11.92
N GLU A 155 -20.24 -6.75 -13.00
CA GLU A 155 -20.79 -6.73 -14.36
C GLU A 155 -21.76 -7.90 -14.61
N HIS A 156 -21.56 -9.04 -13.95
CA HIS A 156 -22.44 -10.21 -14.05
C HIS A 156 -23.68 -10.11 -13.18
N ASP A 157 -23.67 -9.30 -12.13
CA ASP A 157 -24.81 -9.10 -11.22
C ASP A 157 -25.82 -8.06 -11.72
N ASN A 158 -25.53 -7.35 -12.80
CA ASN A 158 -26.49 -6.47 -13.48
C ASN A 158 -27.20 -7.21 -14.61
N PRO A 159 -28.49 -7.52 -14.46
CA PRO A 159 -29.26 -8.09 -15.55
C PRO A 159 -29.50 -7.08 -16.68
#